data_39eef8bdfa47fd01bd2bcf1b539a9333
#
_entry.id   39eef8bdfa47fd01bd2bcf1b539a9333
#
_cell.length_a   1.000
_cell.length_b   1.000
_cell.length_c   1.000
_cell.angle_alpha   90.00
_cell.angle_beta   90.00
_cell.angle_gamma   90.00
#
_symmetry.space_group_name_H-M   'P 1'
#
loop_
_entity.id
_entity.type
_entity.pdbx_description
1 polymer ?
#
loop_
_entity_poly.entity_id
_entity_poly.type
_entity_poly.pdbx_seq_one_letter_code
_entity_poly.pdbx_strand_id
1 'polypeptide(L)'
;MGLAFVTGASRGLGREVARALKSAGHQVMGISKDPQRAATASNELGFPIETVDFEDIGATRIFAQSMLQKYGTPQILVLAHGVMSDKMAKTLRTNDQEWARVMNVNLNSVFTLVNAMGAPMAEARNGRIIIFSACLGRMSGPGNAGGLAPYRISKAGVNAMVRNLAHETGHGSRGLLVDAICPNHSRTDMGGPDAPRSAEEGAATAIWLATRDFNPGDKTGLLWEDQEVIEW
;
A
#
# COMPACT_ATOMS: atom_id res chain seq x y z
N MET A 1 -19.31 -5.35 -6.45
CA MET A 1 -18.19 -5.50 -7.42
C MET A 1 -17.76 -4.11 -7.86
N GLY A 2 -16.46 -3.80 -7.89
CA GLY A 2 -15.97 -2.47 -8.25
C GLY A 2 -14.56 -2.51 -8.80
N LEU A 3 -14.05 -1.35 -9.25
CA LEU A 3 -12.72 -1.20 -9.78
C LEU A 3 -11.71 -1.16 -8.63
N ALA A 4 -10.65 -1.95 -8.71
CA ALA A 4 -9.57 -2.03 -7.74
C ALA A 4 -8.21 -1.74 -8.40
N PHE A 5 -7.44 -0.83 -7.85
CA PHE A 5 -6.04 -0.60 -8.21
C PHE A 5 -5.14 -1.16 -7.11
N VAL A 6 -4.17 -1.99 -7.50
CA VAL A 6 -3.23 -2.63 -6.57
C VAL A 6 -1.80 -2.39 -7.02
N THR A 7 -1.02 -1.66 -6.24
CA THR A 7 0.41 -1.48 -6.51
C THR A 7 1.23 -2.65 -5.98
N GLY A 8 2.40 -2.93 -6.59
CA GLY A 8 3.19 -4.10 -6.24
C GLY A 8 2.55 -5.43 -6.67
N ALA A 9 1.62 -5.40 -7.64
CA ALA A 9 0.78 -6.54 -8.01
C ALA A 9 1.50 -7.68 -8.76
N SER A 10 2.75 -7.49 -9.17
CA SER A 10 3.47 -8.53 -9.92
C SER A 10 4.09 -9.62 -9.04
N ARG A 11 4.21 -9.42 -7.74
CA ARG A 11 4.81 -10.37 -6.78
C ARG A 11 4.38 -10.14 -5.33
N GLY A 12 4.70 -11.10 -4.47
CA GLY A 12 4.54 -11.00 -3.02
C GLY A 12 3.13 -10.60 -2.57
N LEU A 13 3.05 -9.78 -1.55
CA LEU A 13 1.78 -9.41 -0.90
C LEU A 13 0.80 -8.71 -1.85
N GLY A 14 1.27 -7.78 -2.67
CA GLY A 14 0.42 -7.08 -3.64
C GLY A 14 -0.19 -8.02 -4.68
N ARG A 15 0.55 -9.05 -5.11
CA ARG A 15 0.05 -10.09 -6.01
C ARG A 15 -1.08 -10.89 -5.36
N GLU A 16 -0.92 -11.29 -4.10
CA GLU A 16 -1.94 -12.05 -3.38
C GLU A 16 -3.22 -11.24 -3.16
N VAL A 17 -3.09 -9.95 -2.82
CA VAL A 17 -4.24 -9.04 -2.73
C VAL A 17 -4.94 -8.92 -4.10
N ALA A 18 -4.19 -8.68 -5.17
CA ALA A 18 -4.76 -8.53 -6.51
C ALA A 18 -5.48 -9.81 -6.96
N ARG A 19 -4.88 -10.98 -6.73
CA ARG A 19 -5.48 -12.30 -7.01
C ARG A 19 -6.79 -12.50 -6.25
N ALA A 20 -6.80 -12.21 -4.95
CA ALA A 20 -7.98 -12.36 -4.10
C ALA A 20 -9.12 -11.42 -4.52
N LEU A 21 -8.82 -10.16 -4.82
CA LEU A 21 -9.81 -9.20 -5.32
C LEU A 21 -10.41 -9.64 -6.67
N LYS A 22 -9.58 -10.17 -7.58
CA LYS A 22 -10.06 -10.73 -8.84
C LYS A 22 -10.99 -11.93 -8.60
N SER A 23 -10.62 -12.83 -7.69
CA SER A 23 -11.45 -13.99 -7.33
C SER A 23 -12.76 -13.58 -6.66
N ALA A 24 -12.78 -12.46 -5.94
CA ALA A 24 -14.00 -11.86 -5.37
C ALA A 24 -14.87 -11.12 -6.40
N GLY A 25 -14.47 -11.12 -7.69
CA GLY A 25 -15.26 -10.54 -8.78
C GLY A 25 -15.02 -9.05 -9.02
N HIS A 26 -13.98 -8.45 -8.44
CA HIS A 26 -13.60 -7.07 -8.74
C HIS A 26 -12.88 -6.97 -10.09
N GLN A 27 -13.04 -5.83 -10.77
CA GLN A 27 -12.18 -5.47 -11.90
C GLN A 27 -10.85 -4.96 -11.34
N VAL A 28 -9.78 -5.73 -11.55
CA VAL A 28 -8.46 -5.43 -10.98
C VAL A 28 -7.54 -4.85 -12.04
N MET A 29 -6.85 -3.77 -11.68
CA MET A 29 -5.74 -3.18 -12.40
C MET A 29 -4.50 -3.25 -11.51
N GLY A 30 -3.53 -4.06 -11.92
CA GLY A 30 -2.25 -4.16 -11.22
C GLY A 30 -1.32 -3.01 -11.62
N ILE A 31 -0.39 -2.67 -10.72
CA ILE A 31 0.66 -1.68 -10.98
C ILE A 31 2.00 -2.24 -10.46
N SER A 32 3.03 -2.18 -11.29
CA SER A 32 4.37 -2.71 -10.98
C SER A 32 5.47 -1.78 -11.50
N LYS A 33 6.71 -1.97 -11.06
CA LYS A 33 7.86 -1.24 -11.62
C LYS A 33 8.45 -1.96 -12.84
N ASP A 34 8.56 -3.27 -12.79
CA ASP A 34 9.28 -4.10 -13.77
C ASP A 34 8.34 -4.57 -14.89
N PRO A 35 8.58 -4.17 -16.17
CA PRO A 35 7.70 -4.52 -17.28
C PRO A 35 7.66 -6.02 -17.60
N GLN A 36 8.78 -6.74 -17.43
CA GLN A 36 8.81 -8.18 -17.71
C GLN A 36 8.00 -8.95 -16.67
N ARG A 37 8.20 -8.64 -15.39
CA ARG A 37 7.40 -9.24 -14.31
C ARG A 37 5.92 -8.86 -14.42
N ALA A 38 5.63 -7.61 -14.83
CA ALA A 38 4.27 -7.16 -15.05
C ALA A 38 3.59 -8.00 -16.15
N ALA A 39 4.24 -8.20 -17.28
CA ALA A 39 3.71 -9.01 -18.39
C ALA A 39 3.48 -10.47 -17.98
N THR A 40 4.45 -11.09 -17.32
CA THR A 40 4.31 -12.47 -16.82
C THR A 40 3.14 -12.60 -15.85
N ALA A 41 3.09 -11.74 -14.83
CA ALA A 41 2.03 -11.77 -13.83
C ALA A 41 0.65 -11.43 -14.42
N SER A 42 0.58 -10.52 -15.39
CA SER A 42 -0.66 -10.20 -16.11
C SER A 42 -1.24 -11.42 -16.84
N ASN A 43 -0.39 -12.18 -17.53
CA ASN A 43 -0.80 -13.42 -18.22
C ASN A 43 -1.27 -14.50 -17.24
N GLU A 44 -0.55 -14.68 -16.12
CA GLU A 44 -0.89 -15.68 -15.11
C GLU A 44 -2.17 -15.35 -14.34
N LEU A 45 -2.39 -14.08 -14.04
CA LEU A 45 -3.49 -13.62 -13.18
C LEU A 45 -4.75 -13.21 -13.98
N GLY A 46 -4.62 -12.99 -15.28
CA GLY A 46 -5.73 -12.68 -16.17
C GLY A 46 -6.31 -11.27 -15.96
N PHE A 47 -5.48 -10.30 -15.57
CA PHE A 47 -5.83 -8.87 -15.52
C PHE A 47 -4.62 -8.00 -15.90
N PRO A 48 -4.84 -6.78 -16.43
CA PRO A 48 -3.75 -5.91 -16.84
C PRO A 48 -2.91 -5.41 -15.67
N ILE A 49 -1.59 -5.34 -15.89
CA ILE A 49 -0.64 -4.75 -14.94
C ILE A 49 0.14 -3.65 -15.68
N GLU A 50 -0.13 -2.41 -15.32
CA GLU A 50 0.55 -1.22 -15.83
C GLU A 50 1.88 -0.99 -15.12
N THR A 51 2.77 -0.20 -15.74
CA THR A 51 4.11 -0.01 -15.17
C THR A 51 4.45 1.46 -14.91
N VAL A 52 5.08 1.70 -13.75
CA VAL A 52 5.63 2.99 -13.37
C VAL A 52 6.76 2.80 -12.36
N ASP A 53 7.79 3.63 -12.44
CA ASP A 53 8.81 3.71 -11.40
C ASP A 53 8.39 4.70 -10.31
N PHE A 54 8.07 4.18 -9.13
CA PHE A 54 7.67 4.98 -7.97
C PHE A 54 8.80 5.81 -7.34
N GLU A 55 10.04 5.63 -7.78
CA GLU A 55 11.15 6.49 -7.40
C GLU A 55 11.06 7.86 -8.08
N ASP A 56 10.48 7.92 -9.29
CA ASP A 56 10.15 9.15 -10.01
C ASP A 56 8.76 9.66 -9.64
N ILE A 57 8.71 10.68 -8.81
CA ILE A 57 7.46 11.27 -8.32
C ILE A 57 6.69 12.01 -9.41
N GLY A 58 7.41 12.63 -10.37
CA GLY A 58 6.79 13.27 -11.54
C GLY A 58 6.07 12.25 -12.42
N ALA A 59 6.78 11.18 -12.79
CA ALA A 59 6.20 10.06 -13.54
C ALA A 59 5.02 9.42 -12.78
N THR A 60 5.14 9.25 -11.46
CA THR A 60 4.05 8.71 -10.61
C THR A 60 2.79 9.57 -10.70
N ARG A 61 2.91 10.90 -10.69
CA ARG A 61 1.75 11.80 -10.80
C ARG A 61 1.07 11.72 -12.16
N ILE A 62 1.85 11.76 -13.24
CA ILE A 62 1.34 11.61 -14.61
C ILE A 62 0.64 10.26 -14.77
N PHE A 63 1.26 9.21 -14.25
CA PHE A 63 0.71 7.85 -14.26
C PHE A 63 -0.62 7.77 -13.50
N ALA A 64 -0.72 8.35 -12.30
CA ALA A 64 -1.96 8.35 -11.53
C ALA A 64 -3.11 9.02 -12.29
N GLN A 65 -2.84 10.14 -12.95
CA GLN A 65 -3.82 10.83 -13.78
C GLN A 65 -4.24 9.99 -15.00
N SER A 66 -3.28 9.35 -15.68
CA SER A 66 -3.58 8.47 -16.82
C SER A 66 -4.41 7.27 -16.44
N MET A 67 -4.18 6.68 -15.26
CA MET A 67 -4.99 5.58 -14.74
C MET A 67 -6.44 5.99 -14.51
N LEU A 68 -6.66 7.18 -13.91
CA LEU A 68 -8.02 7.71 -13.72
C LEU A 68 -8.71 7.98 -15.06
N GLN A 69 -8.01 8.53 -16.05
CA GLN A 69 -8.56 8.78 -17.38
C GLN A 69 -8.90 7.48 -18.12
N LYS A 70 -8.03 6.48 -18.02
CA LYS A 70 -8.16 5.22 -18.77
C LYS A 70 -9.19 4.27 -18.14
N TYR A 71 -9.23 4.19 -16.83
CA TYR A 71 -9.99 3.16 -16.11
C TYR A 71 -11.10 3.73 -15.20
N GLY A 72 -11.06 5.02 -14.91
CA GLY A 72 -11.98 5.67 -13.99
C GLY A 72 -11.52 5.65 -12.53
N THR A 73 -12.37 6.13 -11.64
CA THR A 73 -12.10 6.20 -10.19
C THR A 73 -12.20 4.82 -9.55
N PRO A 74 -11.16 4.33 -8.88
CA PRO A 74 -11.23 3.04 -8.19
C PRO A 74 -12.11 3.14 -6.94
N GLN A 75 -12.82 2.05 -6.62
CA GLN A 75 -13.46 1.87 -5.32
C GLN A 75 -12.46 1.33 -4.27
N ILE A 76 -11.44 0.60 -4.72
CA ILE A 76 -10.42 0.01 -3.86
C ILE A 76 -9.05 0.44 -4.38
N LEU A 77 -8.27 1.09 -3.52
CA LEU A 77 -6.89 1.46 -3.78
C LEU A 77 -5.99 0.79 -2.74
N VAL A 78 -5.20 -0.19 -3.19
CA VAL A 78 -4.25 -0.91 -2.33
C VAL A 78 -2.83 -0.52 -2.71
N LEU A 79 -2.13 0.14 -1.79
CA LEU A 79 -0.76 0.59 -1.96
C LEU A 79 0.19 -0.38 -1.25
N ALA A 80 0.58 -1.46 -1.96
CA ALA A 80 1.42 -2.54 -1.44
C ALA A 80 2.88 -2.49 -1.94
N HIS A 81 3.25 -1.48 -2.71
CA HIS A 81 4.62 -1.29 -3.14
C HIS A 81 5.50 -0.76 -2.00
N GLY A 82 6.78 -1.07 -2.09
CA GLY A 82 7.77 -0.57 -1.15
C GLY A 82 9.14 -1.19 -1.39
N VAL A 83 10.14 -0.55 -0.81
CA VAL A 83 11.53 -1.03 -0.81
C VAL A 83 12.08 -1.00 0.61
N MET A 84 12.93 -1.96 0.93
CA MET A 84 13.72 -1.95 2.16
C MET A 84 14.90 -1.00 1.99
N SER A 85 15.29 -0.32 3.05
CA SER A 85 16.58 0.39 3.07
C SER A 85 17.74 -0.59 3.20
N ASP A 86 18.94 -0.15 2.84
CA ASP A 86 20.17 -0.89 3.13
C ASP A 86 20.20 -1.27 4.62
N LYS A 87 20.63 -2.51 4.90
CA LYS A 87 20.72 -3.04 6.29
C LYS A 87 21.59 -2.18 7.18
N MET A 88 22.62 -1.53 6.61
CA MET A 88 23.53 -0.64 7.31
C MET A 88 23.05 0.81 7.38
N ALA A 89 21.90 1.14 6.80
CA ALA A 89 21.33 2.49 6.79
C ALA A 89 20.89 2.91 8.20
N LYS A 90 21.84 3.42 8.98
CA LYS A 90 21.62 4.10 10.25
C LYS A 90 21.50 5.59 10.03
N THR A 91 20.78 6.32 10.86
CA THR A 91 20.54 7.77 10.71
C THR A 91 21.81 8.56 10.44
N LEU A 92 22.89 8.28 11.18
CA LEU A 92 24.16 9.01 11.03
C LEU A 92 25.05 8.53 9.87
N ARG A 93 24.62 7.53 9.10
CA ARG A 93 25.42 6.92 8.01
C ARG A 93 24.67 6.76 6.71
N THR A 94 23.38 7.05 6.68
CA THR A 94 22.58 7.03 5.47
C THR A 94 22.96 8.23 4.59
N ASN A 95 23.29 7.98 3.33
CA ASN A 95 23.52 9.06 2.37
C ASN A 95 22.19 9.54 1.79
N ASP A 96 22.25 10.73 1.16
CA ASP A 96 21.06 11.38 0.61
C ASP A 96 20.40 10.57 -0.51
N GLN A 97 21.18 9.83 -1.30
CA GLN A 97 20.65 9.01 -2.40
C GLN A 97 19.78 7.85 -1.86
N GLU A 98 20.28 7.13 -0.87
CA GLU A 98 19.50 6.02 -0.25
C GLU A 98 18.30 6.56 0.53
N TRP A 99 18.46 7.70 1.20
CA TRP A 99 17.34 8.40 1.82
C TRP A 99 16.26 8.73 0.81
N ALA A 100 16.62 9.44 -0.28
CA ALA A 100 15.68 9.84 -1.33
C ALA A 100 15.00 8.63 -1.98
N ARG A 101 15.75 7.58 -2.32
CA ARG A 101 15.22 6.35 -2.92
C ARG A 101 14.11 5.74 -2.06
N VAL A 102 14.38 5.55 -0.78
CA VAL A 102 13.41 4.90 0.12
C VAL A 102 12.22 5.81 0.40
N MET A 103 12.46 7.09 0.67
CA MET A 103 11.38 8.05 0.93
C MET A 103 10.50 8.25 -0.30
N ASN A 104 11.08 8.32 -1.50
CA ASN A 104 10.32 8.45 -2.73
C ASN A 104 9.40 7.25 -2.95
N VAL A 105 9.94 6.03 -2.88
CA VAL A 105 9.13 4.84 -3.13
C VAL A 105 8.12 4.59 -2.01
N ASN A 106 8.49 4.71 -0.73
CA ASN A 106 7.65 4.26 0.37
C ASN A 106 6.67 5.33 0.89
N LEU A 107 6.94 6.60 0.68
CA LEU A 107 6.13 7.69 1.24
C LEU A 107 5.69 8.70 0.19
N ASN A 108 6.59 9.29 -0.58
CA ASN A 108 6.25 10.36 -1.50
C ASN A 108 5.36 9.88 -2.65
N SER A 109 5.63 8.69 -3.21
CA SER A 109 4.79 8.09 -4.24
C SER A 109 3.41 7.69 -3.68
N VAL A 110 3.38 7.16 -2.46
CA VAL A 110 2.12 6.83 -1.75
C VAL A 110 1.28 8.10 -1.57
N PHE A 111 1.88 9.18 -1.08
CA PHE A 111 1.21 10.48 -1.00
C PHE A 111 0.70 10.95 -2.37
N THR A 112 1.52 10.84 -3.42
CA THR A 112 1.16 11.26 -4.77
C THR A 112 -0.05 10.49 -5.32
N LEU A 113 -0.08 9.17 -5.13
CA LEU A 113 -1.20 8.32 -5.55
C LEU A 113 -2.47 8.63 -4.75
N VAL A 114 -2.35 8.77 -3.44
CA VAL A 114 -3.48 9.13 -2.56
C VAL A 114 -4.02 10.52 -2.90
N ASN A 115 -3.15 11.49 -3.11
CA ASN A 115 -3.54 12.86 -3.47
C ASN A 115 -4.26 12.92 -4.82
N ALA A 116 -3.80 12.17 -5.82
CA ALA A 116 -4.41 12.16 -7.14
C ALA A 116 -5.71 11.35 -7.21
N MET A 117 -5.78 10.20 -6.54
CA MET A 117 -6.89 9.26 -6.64
C MET A 117 -7.89 9.37 -5.49
N GLY A 118 -7.44 9.84 -4.31
CA GLY A 118 -8.27 9.91 -3.11
C GLY A 118 -9.39 10.96 -3.19
N ALA A 119 -9.15 12.10 -3.86
CA ALA A 119 -10.17 13.13 -4.01
C ALA A 119 -11.41 12.61 -4.78
N PRO A 120 -11.28 12.04 -5.98
CA PRO A 120 -12.43 11.47 -6.68
C PRO A 120 -13.04 10.26 -5.96
N MET A 121 -12.25 9.48 -5.19
CA MET A 121 -12.78 8.42 -4.35
C MET A 121 -13.64 8.97 -3.21
N ALA A 122 -13.22 10.06 -2.58
CA ALA A 122 -13.98 10.72 -1.53
C ALA A 122 -15.29 11.35 -2.06
N GLU A 123 -15.24 11.92 -3.24
CA GLU A 123 -16.44 12.44 -3.93
C GLU A 123 -17.45 11.34 -4.26
N ALA A 124 -16.98 10.17 -4.68
CA ALA A 124 -17.81 9.00 -4.95
C ALA A 124 -18.46 8.40 -3.69
N ARG A 125 -17.99 8.75 -2.49
CA ARG A 125 -18.50 8.29 -1.18
C ARG A 125 -18.63 6.78 -1.04
N ASN A 126 -17.79 6.04 -1.72
CA ASN A 126 -17.74 4.58 -1.66
C ASN A 126 -16.33 4.11 -2.01
N GLY A 127 -15.42 4.19 -1.04
CA GLY A 127 -14.02 3.89 -1.31
C GLY A 127 -13.29 3.26 -0.13
N ARG A 128 -12.21 2.56 -0.48
CA ARG A 128 -11.25 1.99 0.46
C ARG A 128 -9.84 2.28 0.00
N ILE A 129 -9.04 2.88 0.87
CA ILE A 129 -7.61 3.09 0.68
C ILE A 129 -6.88 2.26 1.73
N ILE A 130 -6.15 1.25 1.30
CA ILE A 130 -5.38 0.36 2.16
C ILE A 130 -3.89 0.55 1.85
N ILE A 131 -3.09 0.91 2.85
CA ILE A 131 -1.68 1.21 2.67
C ILE A 131 -0.83 0.24 3.50
N PHE A 132 0.11 -0.42 2.83
CA PHE A 132 1.05 -1.31 3.50
C PHE A 132 2.09 -0.49 4.28
N SER A 133 1.94 -0.51 5.60
CA SER A 133 2.90 -0.02 6.56
C SER A 133 3.83 -1.17 7.02
N ALA A 134 4.31 -1.10 8.23
CA ALA A 134 5.08 -2.15 8.89
C ALA A 134 5.06 -1.92 10.40
N CYS A 135 5.22 -2.99 11.18
CA CYS A 135 5.46 -2.87 12.62
C CYS A 135 6.73 -2.04 12.95
N LEU A 136 7.68 -2.00 12.01
CA LEU A 136 8.90 -1.18 12.13
C LEU A 136 8.64 0.33 11.96
N GLY A 137 7.48 0.75 11.52
CA GLY A 137 7.03 2.15 11.48
C GLY A 137 6.28 2.61 12.72
N ARG A 138 6.06 1.73 13.69
CA ARG A 138 5.40 2.07 14.96
C ARG A 138 6.31 2.88 15.87
N MET A 139 5.74 3.74 16.67
CA MET A 139 6.44 4.46 17.74
C MET A 139 6.50 3.67 19.04
N SER A 140 5.75 2.56 19.13
CA SER A 140 5.71 1.64 20.26
C SER A 140 6.22 0.25 19.85
N GLY A 141 6.55 -0.61 20.80
CA GLY A 141 6.96 -2.00 20.58
C GLY A 141 8.14 -2.15 19.60
N PRO A 142 8.03 -3.02 18.58
CA PRO A 142 9.12 -3.28 17.63
C PRO A 142 9.59 -2.05 16.84
N GLY A 143 8.77 -1.02 16.73
CA GLY A 143 9.11 0.24 16.09
C GLY A 143 10.20 1.02 16.79
N ASN A 144 10.40 0.79 18.08
CA ASN A 144 11.41 1.47 18.90
C ASN A 144 12.86 1.04 18.64
N ALA A 145 13.12 -0.03 17.90
CA ALA A 145 14.48 -0.47 17.61
C ALA A 145 15.17 0.45 16.60
N GLY A 146 16.48 0.64 16.72
CA GLY A 146 17.29 1.42 15.79
C GLY A 146 17.63 0.65 14.48
N GLY A 147 18.27 1.35 13.54
CA GLY A 147 18.63 0.83 12.20
C GLY A 147 17.52 0.96 11.17
N LEU A 148 17.83 0.68 9.93
CA LEU A 148 16.90 0.80 8.79
C LEU A 148 16.22 2.18 8.73
N ALA A 149 16.96 3.26 9.05
CA ALA A 149 16.38 4.57 9.32
C ALA A 149 15.42 5.09 8.23
N PRO A 150 15.78 5.09 6.92
CA PRO A 150 14.85 5.56 5.89
C PRO A 150 13.57 4.72 5.84
N TYR A 151 13.69 3.40 5.96
CA TYR A 151 12.53 2.50 5.94
C TYR A 151 11.57 2.78 7.10
N ARG A 152 12.09 2.79 8.34
CA ARG A 152 11.27 3.04 9.53
C ARG A 152 10.59 4.39 9.47
N ILE A 153 11.34 5.44 9.11
CA ILE A 153 10.81 6.79 9.01
C ILE A 153 9.74 6.88 7.90
N SER A 154 9.97 6.25 6.75
CA SER A 154 8.97 6.21 5.69
C SER A 154 7.65 5.54 6.13
N LYS A 155 7.74 4.44 6.89
CA LYS A 155 6.56 3.72 7.38
C LYS A 155 5.86 4.45 8.54
N ALA A 156 6.59 5.15 9.40
CA ALA A 156 6.02 6.08 10.39
C ALA A 156 5.30 7.25 9.69
N GLY A 157 5.88 7.79 8.61
CA GLY A 157 5.24 8.80 7.76
C GLY A 157 3.93 8.31 7.13
N VAL A 158 3.91 7.08 6.63
CA VAL A 158 2.68 6.43 6.14
C VAL A 158 1.62 6.35 7.24
N ASN A 159 2.00 5.92 8.45
CA ASN A 159 1.08 5.85 9.59
C ASN A 159 0.46 7.21 9.90
N ALA A 160 1.29 8.27 9.97
CA ALA A 160 0.83 9.63 10.19
C ALA A 160 -0.12 10.12 9.09
N MET A 161 0.21 9.83 7.81
CA MET A 161 -0.62 10.19 6.66
C MET A 161 -1.98 9.50 6.69
N VAL A 162 -2.05 8.23 7.03
CA VAL A 162 -3.33 7.48 7.14
C VAL A 162 -4.23 8.11 8.19
N ARG A 163 -3.70 8.41 9.37
CA ARG A 163 -4.47 9.08 10.44
C ARG A 163 -4.99 10.45 9.99
N ASN A 164 -4.12 11.26 9.38
CA ASN A 164 -4.48 12.58 8.90
C ASN A 164 -5.57 12.51 7.83
N LEU A 165 -5.41 11.66 6.82
CA LEU A 165 -6.37 11.50 5.73
C LEU A 165 -7.72 10.98 6.22
N ALA A 166 -7.73 10.01 7.13
CA ALA A 166 -8.97 9.51 7.72
C ALA A 166 -9.73 10.62 8.46
N HIS A 167 -9.00 11.48 9.19
CA HIS A 167 -9.59 12.63 9.86
C HIS A 167 -10.17 13.65 8.86
N GLU A 168 -9.42 14.03 7.83
CA GLU A 168 -9.86 14.95 6.77
C GLU A 168 -11.10 14.45 6.02
N THR A 169 -11.22 13.13 5.87
CA THR A 169 -12.35 12.48 5.19
C THR A 169 -13.48 12.08 6.14
N GLY A 170 -13.42 12.49 7.41
CA GLY A 170 -14.49 12.32 8.42
C GLY A 170 -14.61 10.91 8.97
N HIS A 171 -13.51 10.19 9.11
CA HIS A 171 -13.46 8.85 9.71
C HIS A 171 -14.54 7.88 9.18
N GLY A 172 -14.63 7.76 7.85
CA GLY A 172 -15.59 6.88 7.19
C GLY A 172 -17.01 7.46 7.03
N SER A 173 -17.38 8.54 7.74
CA SER A 173 -18.72 9.13 7.67
C SER A 173 -19.10 9.63 6.27
N ARG A 174 -18.11 9.87 5.42
CA ARG A 174 -18.31 10.28 4.03
C ARG A 174 -18.13 9.13 3.03
N GLY A 175 -18.12 7.88 3.49
CA GLY A 175 -18.03 6.71 2.64
C GLY A 175 -16.62 6.36 2.15
N LEU A 176 -15.56 6.95 2.70
CA LEU A 176 -14.17 6.60 2.41
C LEU A 176 -13.50 6.02 3.67
N LEU A 177 -13.06 4.77 3.61
CA LEU A 177 -12.23 4.15 4.65
C LEU A 177 -10.76 4.23 4.25
N VAL A 178 -9.90 4.59 5.19
CA VAL A 178 -8.47 4.75 4.97
C VAL A 178 -7.72 4.07 6.11
N ASP A 179 -7.02 2.99 5.82
CA ASP A 179 -6.37 2.18 6.85
C ASP A 179 -4.94 1.79 6.45
N ALA A 180 -4.07 1.65 7.44
CA ALA A 180 -2.75 1.05 7.29
C ALA A 180 -2.75 -0.40 7.77
N ILE A 181 -1.90 -1.23 7.17
CA ILE A 181 -1.69 -2.60 7.65
C ILE A 181 -0.21 -2.87 7.94
N CYS A 182 0.06 -3.67 8.98
CA CYS A 182 1.32 -4.36 9.19
C CYS A 182 1.16 -5.80 8.72
N PRO A 183 1.85 -6.23 7.63
CA PRO A 183 1.75 -7.60 7.14
C PRO A 183 2.59 -8.58 7.95
N ASN A 184 3.29 -8.11 8.98
CA ASN A 184 4.35 -8.85 9.67
C ASN A 184 5.48 -9.32 8.73
N HIS A 185 6.34 -10.18 9.22
CA HIS A 185 7.47 -10.71 8.46
C HIS A 185 7.00 -11.86 7.56
N SER A 186 6.77 -11.56 6.28
CA SER A 186 6.20 -12.47 5.29
C SER A 186 7.22 -12.87 4.22
N ARG A 187 7.16 -14.12 3.75
CA ARG A 187 8.01 -14.69 2.70
C ARG A 187 7.74 -14.02 1.36
N THR A 188 8.58 -13.06 1.06
CA THR A 188 8.61 -12.27 -0.17
C THR A 188 10.08 -11.99 -0.50
N ASP A 189 10.38 -11.42 -1.64
CA ASP A 189 11.75 -10.99 -1.97
C ASP A 189 12.32 -10.02 -0.92
N MET A 190 11.46 -9.23 -0.28
CA MET A 190 11.85 -8.30 0.79
C MET A 190 12.05 -9.00 2.13
N GLY A 191 11.17 -9.92 2.47
CA GLY A 191 11.19 -10.61 3.76
C GLY A 191 12.17 -11.79 3.82
N GLY A 192 12.55 -12.32 2.67
CA GLY A 192 13.40 -13.51 2.57
C GLY A 192 12.65 -14.84 2.73
N PRO A 193 13.34 -15.96 2.43
CA PRO A 193 12.72 -17.29 2.44
C PRO A 193 12.39 -17.80 3.86
N ASP A 194 13.11 -17.32 4.87
CA ASP A 194 12.99 -17.78 6.26
C ASP A 194 11.92 -17.00 7.05
N ALA A 195 11.21 -16.09 6.41
CA ALA A 195 10.13 -15.36 7.06
C ALA A 195 9.02 -16.32 7.50
N PRO A 196 8.45 -16.16 8.72
CA PRO A 196 7.53 -17.14 9.29
C PRO A 196 6.21 -17.24 8.54
N ARG A 197 5.72 -16.14 7.95
CA ARG A 197 4.42 -16.09 7.26
C ARG A 197 4.56 -16.30 5.77
N SER A 198 3.58 -16.94 5.15
CA SER A 198 3.43 -16.94 3.70
C SER A 198 3.03 -15.56 3.17
N ALA A 199 3.09 -15.36 1.87
CA ALA A 199 2.59 -14.12 1.25
C ALA A 199 1.06 -14.01 1.38
N GLU A 200 0.33 -15.12 1.33
CA GLU A 200 -1.12 -15.18 1.53
C GLU A 200 -1.50 -14.75 2.95
N GLU A 201 -0.82 -15.30 3.97
CA GLU A 201 -1.04 -14.92 5.37
C GLU A 201 -0.76 -13.43 5.61
N GLY A 202 0.33 -12.91 5.04
CA GLY A 202 0.68 -11.48 5.13
C GLY A 202 -0.28 -10.55 4.41
N ALA A 203 -0.97 -11.04 3.37
CA ALA A 203 -1.96 -10.27 2.62
C ALA A 203 -3.37 -10.31 3.23
N ALA A 204 -3.66 -11.27 4.12
CA ALA A 204 -5.01 -11.55 4.60
C ALA A 204 -5.73 -10.32 5.20
N THR A 205 -5.04 -9.53 6.02
CA THR A 205 -5.62 -8.32 6.62
C THR A 205 -5.97 -7.26 5.57
N ALA A 206 -5.12 -7.07 4.55
CA ALA A 206 -5.41 -6.13 3.47
C ALA A 206 -6.60 -6.60 2.61
N ILE A 207 -6.70 -7.90 2.35
CA ILE A 207 -7.82 -8.49 1.61
C ILE A 207 -9.11 -8.29 2.40
N TRP A 208 -9.11 -8.59 3.70
CA TRP A 208 -10.27 -8.38 4.57
C TRP A 208 -10.70 -6.90 4.59
N LEU A 209 -9.79 -5.94 4.79
CA LEU A 209 -10.09 -4.51 4.75
C LEU A 209 -10.68 -4.06 3.41
N ALA A 210 -10.20 -4.63 2.31
CA ALA A 210 -10.66 -4.31 0.97
C ALA A 210 -12.05 -4.87 0.64
N THR A 211 -12.44 -5.98 1.27
CA THR A 211 -13.66 -6.73 0.91
C THR A 211 -14.74 -6.74 1.99
N ARG A 212 -14.43 -6.31 3.23
CA ARG A 212 -15.42 -6.24 4.31
C ARG A 212 -16.58 -5.32 3.95
N ASP A 213 -17.76 -5.60 4.45
CA ASP A 213 -18.90 -4.72 4.32
C ASP A 213 -18.61 -3.33 4.93
N PHE A 214 -19.20 -2.32 4.34
CA PHE A 214 -19.12 -0.95 4.83
C PHE A 214 -20.40 -0.63 5.61
N ASN A 215 -20.25 -0.33 6.91
CA ASN A 215 -21.34 0.06 7.77
C ASN A 215 -21.08 1.47 8.36
N PRO A 216 -22.13 2.28 8.57
CA PRO A 216 -21.99 3.52 9.30
C PRO A 216 -21.39 3.27 10.69
N GLY A 217 -20.30 3.97 11.01
CA GLY A 217 -19.56 3.80 12.27
C GLY A 217 -18.41 2.81 12.21
N ASP A 218 -18.10 2.23 11.04
CA ASP A 218 -16.88 1.43 10.87
C ASP A 218 -15.64 2.23 11.26
N LYS A 219 -14.77 1.56 12.01
CA LYS A 219 -13.49 2.14 12.41
C LYS A 219 -12.55 2.24 11.21
N THR A 220 -11.91 3.38 11.07
CA THR A 220 -10.91 3.70 10.03
C THR A 220 -9.88 4.69 10.55
N GLY A 221 -8.80 4.91 9.83
CA GLY A 221 -7.67 5.71 10.30
C GLY A 221 -6.82 4.96 11.30
N LEU A 222 -6.73 3.65 11.16
CA LEU A 222 -6.11 2.72 12.11
C LEU A 222 -4.97 1.93 11.46
N LEU A 223 -4.12 1.37 12.31
CA LEU A 223 -3.13 0.37 11.94
C LEU A 223 -3.63 -1.01 12.33
N TRP A 224 -3.66 -1.91 11.36
CA TRP A 224 -4.19 -3.25 11.52
C TRP A 224 -3.10 -4.31 11.35
N GLU A 225 -3.16 -5.35 12.16
CA GLU A 225 -2.37 -6.57 12.06
C GLU A 225 -3.28 -7.75 12.42
N ASP A 226 -3.31 -8.79 11.60
CA ASP A 226 -4.16 -9.97 11.81
C ASP A 226 -5.65 -9.65 12.04
N GLN A 227 -6.15 -8.63 11.32
CA GLN A 227 -7.52 -8.09 11.43
C GLN A 227 -7.84 -7.44 12.79
N GLU A 228 -6.83 -7.25 13.62
CA GLU A 228 -6.92 -6.55 14.91
C GLU A 228 -6.26 -5.17 14.82
N VAL A 229 -6.79 -4.22 15.58
CA VAL A 229 -6.21 -2.88 15.69
C VAL A 229 -4.99 -2.95 16.61
N ILE A 230 -3.87 -2.44 16.12
CA ILE A 230 -2.66 -2.31 16.91
C ILE A 230 -2.28 -0.84 17.14
N GLU A 231 -1.46 -0.60 18.16
CA GLU A 231 -0.94 0.74 18.43
C GLU A 231 0.02 1.22 17.34
N TRP A 232 0.04 2.54 17.16
CA TRP A 232 0.92 3.22 16.21
C TRP A 232 2.40 3.20 16.61
#